data_264dbe48ef830cb3e465afa613f71167
#
_entry.id   264dbe48ef830cb3e465afa613f71167
#
_cell.length_a   1.000
_cell.length_b   1.000
_cell.length_c   1.000
_cell.angle_alpha   90.00
_cell.angle_beta   90.00
_cell.angle_gamma   90.00
#
_symmetry.space_group_name_H-M   'P 1'
#
loop_
_entity.id
_entity.type
_entity.pdbx_description
1 polymer ?
#
loop_
_entity_poly.entity_id
_entity_poly.type
_entity_poly.pdbx_seq_one_letter_code
_entity_poly.pdbx_strand_id
1 'polypeptide(L)'
;MIRSSRDSYLSIGQGQPATKLPLALADLHLALSPQDEVVVYLEPRPSLDWSRQRAVDLVVGAGFLSCGKVTKKSSGFVLRLKRIRSLSDTVGPKMQVLIVGLNPSPYSADSGIGYGRPGNRFWPAALKAGLVSVDRDPRHALSHHGVGMTDLVRRTTVRADEVERAEFEAGFERIQRLVAWLRPKVCCFIGLGGWRQVVDRKAVAGWQTDSVGGSPVYVMPHTSGLNARSRLEDLVEHLL
;
A
#
# COMPACT_ATOMS: atom_id res chain seq x y z
N MET A 1 1.14 47.18 5.55
CA MET A 1 0.32 46.27 4.71
C MET A 1 1.20 45.10 4.29
N ILE A 2 1.21 44.04 5.05
CA ILE A 2 1.97 42.81 4.75
C ILE A 2 1.08 41.99 3.82
N ARG A 3 1.48 41.87 2.54
CA ARG A 3 0.80 40.99 1.59
C ARG A 3 0.98 39.55 2.08
N SER A 4 -0.10 38.89 2.48
CA SER A 4 -0.21 37.47 2.72
C SER A 4 0.38 36.71 1.53
N SER A 5 1.39 35.90 1.78
CA SER A 5 1.95 34.95 0.82
C SER A 5 0.87 33.92 0.48
N ARG A 6 0.34 34.00 -0.74
CA ARG A 6 -0.63 33.04 -1.29
C ARG A 6 0.01 31.67 -1.38
N ASP A 7 -0.63 30.71 -0.73
CA ASP A 7 -0.63 29.27 -1.02
C ASP A 7 0.68 28.66 -1.55
N SER A 8 1.67 28.49 -0.67
CA SER A 8 2.81 27.61 -0.99
C SER A 8 2.37 26.15 -0.84
N TYR A 9 2.12 25.46 -1.93
CA TYR A 9 1.93 24.01 -1.98
C TYR A 9 2.98 23.36 -2.88
N LEU A 10 3.30 22.11 -2.59
CA LEU A 10 4.13 21.28 -3.45
C LEU A 10 3.27 20.66 -4.55
N SER A 11 3.52 21.00 -5.83
CA SER A 11 2.83 20.36 -6.95
C SER A 11 3.40 18.99 -7.26
N ILE A 12 2.54 17.97 -7.36
CA ILE A 12 2.92 16.59 -7.64
C ILE A 12 2.11 16.05 -8.81
N GLY A 13 2.77 15.39 -9.76
CA GLY A 13 2.14 14.66 -10.85
C GLY A 13 1.74 15.52 -12.05
N GLN A 14 2.15 16.80 -12.13
CA GLN A 14 1.80 17.68 -13.22
C GLN A 14 2.13 17.08 -14.60
N GLY A 15 1.10 16.94 -15.44
CA GLY A 15 1.23 16.36 -16.78
C GLY A 15 1.49 14.84 -16.84
N GLN A 16 1.61 14.17 -15.68
CA GLN A 16 1.82 12.73 -15.59
C GLN A 16 0.49 11.96 -15.45
N PRO A 17 0.43 10.68 -15.86
CA PRO A 17 -0.72 9.85 -15.53
C PRO A 17 -0.89 9.72 -14.00
N ALA A 18 -2.13 9.67 -13.52
CA ALA A 18 -2.42 9.49 -12.08
C ALA A 18 -1.76 8.22 -11.49
N THR A 19 -1.51 7.21 -12.33
CA THR A 19 -0.82 5.96 -11.94
C THR A 19 0.66 6.14 -11.54
N LYS A 20 1.24 7.33 -11.75
CA LYS A 20 2.59 7.67 -11.25
C LYS A 20 2.58 8.30 -9.85
N LEU A 21 1.42 8.79 -9.40
CA LEU A 21 1.30 9.45 -8.09
C LEU A 21 1.67 8.55 -6.90
N PRO A 22 1.32 7.24 -6.86
CA PRO A 22 1.69 6.41 -5.71
C PRO A 22 3.18 6.47 -5.39
N LEU A 23 4.04 6.31 -6.40
CA LEU A 23 5.49 6.33 -6.20
C LEU A 23 6.01 7.74 -5.87
N ALA A 24 5.48 8.78 -6.50
CA ALA A 24 5.85 10.16 -6.19
C ALA A 24 5.48 10.56 -4.76
N LEU A 25 4.31 10.11 -4.27
CA LEU A 25 3.90 10.32 -2.89
C LEU A 25 4.73 9.48 -1.91
N ALA A 26 5.15 8.28 -2.30
CA ALA A 26 6.07 7.46 -1.51
C ALA A 26 7.45 8.14 -1.37
N ASP A 27 7.95 8.79 -2.44
CA ASP A 27 9.19 9.58 -2.38
C ASP A 27 9.05 10.78 -1.43
N LEU A 28 7.91 11.48 -1.50
CA LEU A 28 7.61 12.56 -0.55
C LEU A 28 7.55 12.04 0.90
N HIS A 29 6.91 10.89 1.12
CA HIS A 29 6.84 10.29 2.45
C HIS A 29 8.22 9.96 3.03
N LEU A 30 9.13 9.44 2.20
CA LEU A 30 10.50 9.15 2.62
C LEU A 30 11.32 10.41 2.89
N ALA A 31 11.04 11.51 2.19
CA ALA A 31 11.76 12.79 2.34
C ALA A 31 11.36 13.59 3.60
N LEU A 32 10.21 13.27 4.20
CA LEU A 32 9.69 13.95 5.39
C LEU A 32 9.98 13.14 6.66
N SER A 33 9.93 13.79 7.82
CA SER A 33 9.96 13.13 9.13
C SER A 33 8.55 12.81 9.64
N PRO A 34 8.35 11.78 10.50
CA PRO A 34 7.07 11.55 11.14
C PRO A 34 6.56 12.81 11.85
N GLN A 35 5.27 13.11 11.67
CA GLN A 35 4.55 14.31 12.14
C GLN A 35 4.76 15.58 11.30
N ASP A 36 5.68 15.61 10.32
CA ASP A 36 5.79 16.73 9.40
C ASP A 36 4.47 16.95 8.64
N GLU A 37 4.15 18.22 8.44
CA GLU A 37 3.00 18.66 7.66
C GLU A 37 3.42 19.31 6.35
N VAL A 38 2.69 19.04 5.29
CA VAL A 38 2.91 19.62 3.97
C VAL A 38 1.57 19.87 3.28
N VAL A 39 1.50 20.94 2.50
CA VAL A 39 0.36 21.17 1.59
C VAL A 39 0.79 20.73 0.19
N VAL A 40 0.03 19.83 -0.41
CA VAL A 40 0.28 19.32 -1.76
C VAL A 40 -0.84 19.71 -2.70
N TYR A 41 -0.49 19.94 -3.95
CA TYR A 41 -1.42 20.04 -5.06
C TYR A 41 -1.19 18.85 -5.99
N LEU A 42 -2.13 17.92 -5.98
CA LEU A 42 -2.10 16.75 -6.85
C LEU A 42 -2.79 17.10 -8.17
N GLU A 43 -2.01 17.20 -9.23
CA GLU A 43 -2.47 17.62 -10.55
C GLU A 43 -1.99 16.66 -11.65
N PRO A 44 -2.46 15.40 -11.65
CA PRO A 44 -2.15 14.49 -12.75
C PRO A 44 -2.88 14.91 -14.02
N ARG A 45 -2.49 14.30 -15.14
CA ARG A 45 -3.22 14.45 -16.41
C ARG A 45 -4.69 14.09 -16.19
N PRO A 46 -5.64 14.92 -16.69
CA PRO A 46 -7.07 14.66 -16.55
C PRO A 46 -7.45 13.25 -17.05
N SER A 47 -8.25 12.55 -16.27
CA SER A 47 -8.81 11.25 -16.64
C SER A 47 -10.15 11.04 -15.93
N LEU A 48 -10.98 10.14 -16.44
CA LEU A 48 -12.29 9.82 -15.84
C LEU A 48 -12.13 9.20 -14.45
N ASP A 49 -11.01 8.53 -14.19
CA ASP A 49 -10.73 7.86 -12.92
C ASP A 49 -10.16 8.81 -11.86
N TRP A 50 -9.86 10.07 -12.21
CA TRP A 50 -9.32 11.04 -11.28
C TRP A 50 -10.42 11.71 -10.48
N SER A 51 -10.46 11.48 -9.19
CA SER A 51 -11.49 11.97 -8.27
C SER A 51 -10.89 12.39 -6.93
N ARG A 52 -11.69 13.12 -6.12
CA ARG A 52 -11.33 13.44 -4.74
C ARG A 52 -11.02 12.19 -3.92
N GLN A 53 -11.86 11.16 -4.04
CA GLN A 53 -11.66 9.91 -3.31
C GLN A 53 -10.34 9.25 -3.73
N ARG A 54 -10.03 9.23 -5.03
CA ARG A 54 -8.76 8.71 -5.52
C ARG A 54 -7.58 9.48 -4.94
N ALA A 55 -7.64 10.81 -4.91
CA ALA A 55 -6.58 11.63 -4.31
C ALA A 55 -6.37 11.29 -2.83
N VAL A 56 -7.46 11.13 -2.06
CA VAL A 56 -7.41 10.72 -0.65
C VAL A 56 -6.85 9.31 -0.50
N ASP A 57 -7.33 8.34 -1.28
CA ASP A 57 -6.84 6.95 -1.22
C ASP A 57 -5.33 6.85 -1.47
N LEU A 58 -4.81 7.67 -2.39
CA LEU A 58 -3.38 7.68 -2.71
C LEU A 58 -2.53 8.31 -1.61
N VAL A 59 -2.96 9.41 -1.00
CA VAL A 59 -2.20 10.01 0.11
C VAL A 59 -2.24 9.13 1.35
N VAL A 60 -3.38 8.50 1.64
CA VAL A 60 -3.49 7.50 2.71
C VAL A 60 -2.58 6.30 2.43
N GLY A 61 -2.60 5.78 1.21
CA GLY A 61 -1.71 4.70 0.76
C GLY A 61 -0.23 5.04 0.86
N ALA A 62 0.13 6.29 0.68
CA ALA A 62 1.50 6.75 0.84
C ALA A 62 1.92 6.98 2.31
N GLY A 63 1.03 6.78 3.28
CA GLY A 63 1.35 6.92 4.70
C GLY A 63 1.16 8.34 5.23
N PHE A 64 0.16 9.06 4.71
CA PHE A 64 -0.24 10.37 5.22
C PHE A 64 -1.66 10.35 5.78
N LEU A 65 -1.90 11.19 6.78
CA LEU A 65 -3.25 11.64 7.14
C LEU A 65 -3.61 12.85 6.30
N SER A 66 -4.81 12.86 5.74
CA SER A 66 -5.38 14.05 5.11
C SER A 66 -6.03 14.93 6.19
N CYS A 67 -5.48 16.11 6.43
CA CYS A 67 -5.91 17.02 7.48
C CYS A 67 -6.82 18.10 6.89
N GLY A 68 -8.04 18.20 7.41
CA GLY A 68 -9.01 19.21 7.00
C GLY A 68 -9.65 18.95 5.63
N LYS A 69 -10.10 20.02 5.00
CA LYS A 69 -10.89 19.95 3.75
C LYS A 69 -10.01 19.74 2.53
N VAL A 70 -10.33 18.74 1.72
CA VAL A 70 -9.76 18.58 0.37
C VAL A 70 -10.42 19.57 -0.58
N THR A 71 -9.64 20.45 -1.17
CA THR A 71 -10.15 21.52 -2.05
C THR A 71 -9.86 21.20 -3.52
N LYS A 72 -10.90 21.26 -4.36
CA LYS A 72 -10.72 21.16 -5.81
C LYS A 72 -10.13 22.47 -6.35
N LYS A 73 -9.10 22.37 -7.19
CA LYS A 73 -8.46 23.49 -7.87
C LYS A 73 -8.15 23.05 -9.31
N SER A 74 -8.73 23.74 -10.30
CA SER A 74 -8.57 23.33 -11.71
C SER A 74 -8.85 21.82 -11.92
N SER A 75 -7.89 21.09 -12.47
CA SER A 75 -7.95 19.65 -12.73
C SER A 75 -7.55 18.78 -11.54
N GLY A 76 -7.02 19.39 -10.45
CA GLY A 76 -6.43 18.68 -9.32
C GLY A 76 -7.11 18.95 -7.98
N PHE A 77 -6.46 18.50 -6.93
CA PHE A 77 -6.90 18.66 -5.54
C PHE A 77 -5.77 19.16 -4.66
N VAL A 78 -6.07 20.12 -3.79
CA VAL A 78 -5.17 20.59 -2.74
C VAL A 78 -5.52 19.87 -1.46
N LEU A 79 -4.50 19.29 -0.82
CA LEU A 79 -4.61 18.55 0.44
C LEU A 79 -3.53 19.03 1.41
N ARG A 80 -3.91 19.19 2.69
CA ARG A 80 -2.96 19.28 3.79
C ARG A 80 -2.70 17.89 4.31
N LEU A 81 -1.45 17.48 4.33
CA LEU A 81 -1.01 16.15 4.70
C LEU A 81 -0.14 16.21 5.94
N LYS A 82 -0.30 15.22 6.81
CA LYS A 82 0.58 14.96 7.95
C LYS A 82 1.19 13.57 7.78
N ARG A 83 2.54 13.48 7.76
CA ARG A 83 3.21 12.20 7.68
C ARG A 83 2.98 11.40 8.95
N ILE A 84 2.51 10.16 8.82
CA ILE A 84 2.45 9.21 9.94
C ILE A 84 3.59 8.19 9.82
N ARG A 85 3.93 7.55 10.93
CA ARG A 85 4.83 6.39 10.92
C ARG A 85 4.09 5.22 10.27
N SER A 86 4.35 4.99 9.02
CA SER A 86 3.70 3.99 8.16
C SER A 86 4.63 3.58 7.03
N LEU A 87 4.22 2.59 6.28
CA LEU A 87 4.89 2.14 5.07
C LEU A 87 4.11 2.64 3.85
N SER A 88 4.76 3.27 2.88
CA SER A 88 4.11 3.71 1.65
C SER A 88 3.78 2.54 0.73
N ASP A 89 2.64 2.64 0.02
CA ASP A 89 2.32 1.72 -1.06
C ASP A 89 3.38 1.78 -2.15
N THR A 90 3.80 0.62 -2.62
CA THR A 90 4.63 0.48 -3.83
C THR A 90 3.77 -0.17 -4.91
N VAL A 91 3.00 0.64 -5.62
CA VAL A 91 2.00 0.17 -6.59
C VAL A 91 2.06 0.98 -7.88
N GLY A 92 1.61 0.38 -8.98
CA GLY A 92 1.58 1.01 -10.29
C GLY A 92 0.74 0.22 -11.28
N PRO A 93 0.70 0.64 -12.55
CA PRO A 93 -0.03 -0.10 -13.59
C PRO A 93 0.67 -1.42 -13.95
N LYS A 94 -0.09 -2.34 -14.56
CA LYS A 94 0.39 -3.63 -15.11
C LYS A 94 0.99 -4.58 -14.05
N MET A 95 0.54 -4.49 -12.81
CA MET A 95 0.96 -5.47 -11.79
C MET A 95 0.49 -6.88 -12.16
N GLN A 96 1.42 -7.85 -12.04
CA GLN A 96 1.09 -9.28 -12.12
C GLN A 96 0.43 -9.71 -10.81
N VAL A 97 1.00 -9.25 -9.68
CA VAL A 97 0.46 -9.53 -8.35
C VAL A 97 0.53 -8.29 -7.47
N LEU A 98 -0.52 -8.06 -6.68
CA LEU A 98 -0.52 -7.11 -5.57
C LEU A 98 -0.43 -7.88 -4.27
N ILE A 99 0.69 -7.74 -3.59
CA ILE A 99 0.90 -8.27 -2.24
C ILE A 99 0.21 -7.35 -1.24
N VAL A 100 -0.69 -7.91 -0.43
CA VAL A 100 -1.45 -7.20 0.60
C VAL A 100 -1.04 -7.71 1.98
N GLY A 101 -0.30 -6.87 2.72
CA GLY A 101 0.03 -7.11 4.12
C GLY A 101 -1.12 -6.76 5.06
N LEU A 102 -1.01 -7.13 6.34
CA LEU A 102 -1.98 -6.72 7.34
C LEU A 102 -1.75 -5.26 7.72
N ASN A 103 -0.58 -4.94 8.27
CA ASN A 103 -0.17 -3.59 8.62
C ASN A 103 1.36 -3.52 8.79
N PRO A 104 1.97 -2.33 8.68
CA PRO A 104 3.41 -2.21 8.84
C PRO A 104 3.86 -2.48 10.28
N SER A 105 4.93 -3.24 10.42
CA SER A 105 5.68 -3.26 11.68
C SER A 105 6.48 -1.96 11.85
N PRO A 106 6.90 -1.59 13.09
CA PRO A 106 7.80 -0.45 13.29
C PRO A 106 9.05 -0.51 12.42
N TYR A 107 9.68 -1.67 12.28
CA TYR A 107 10.84 -1.86 11.43
C TYR A 107 10.55 -1.56 9.94
N SER A 108 9.43 -2.06 9.42
CA SER A 108 9.05 -1.83 8.02
C SER A 108 8.73 -0.36 7.74
N ALA A 109 8.07 0.30 8.70
CA ALA A 109 7.75 1.72 8.59
C ALA A 109 9.01 2.61 8.60
N ASP A 110 10.01 2.26 9.43
CA ASP A 110 11.26 3.03 9.55
C ASP A 110 12.23 2.77 8.40
N SER A 111 12.30 1.52 7.92
CA SER A 111 13.17 1.15 6.79
C SER A 111 12.58 1.47 5.41
N GLY A 112 11.27 1.73 5.31
CA GLY A 112 10.57 1.87 4.04
C GLY A 112 10.41 0.56 3.26
N ILE A 113 10.68 -0.59 3.89
CA ILE A 113 10.68 -1.91 3.23
C ILE A 113 9.67 -2.84 3.88
N GLY A 114 8.62 -3.18 3.13
CA GLY A 114 7.66 -4.20 3.54
C GLY A 114 8.33 -5.55 3.77
N TYR A 115 7.94 -6.24 4.84
CA TYR A 115 8.53 -7.53 5.23
C TYR A 115 10.06 -7.51 5.44
N GLY A 116 10.66 -6.31 5.58
CA GLY A 116 12.11 -6.11 5.67
C GLY A 116 12.73 -6.57 7.00
N ARG A 117 11.92 -6.80 8.05
CA ARG A 117 12.42 -7.19 9.38
C ARG A 117 13.28 -8.46 9.29
N PRO A 118 14.46 -8.50 9.94
CA PRO A 118 15.26 -9.72 10.07
C PRO A 118 14.42 -10.89 10.58
N GLY A 119 14.57 -12.06 9.95
CA GLY A 119 13.78 -13.25 10.24
C GLY A 119 12.40 -13.31 9.54
N ASN A 120 11.96 -12.26 8.84
CA ASN A 120 10.80 -12.38 7.96
C ASN A 120 11.18 -13.16 6.70
N ARG A 121 10.35 -14.12 6.30
CA ARG A 121 10.65 -15.08 5.23
C ARG A 121 10.02 -14.70 3.88
N PHE A 122 9.34 -13.55 3.77
CA PHE A 122 8.74 -13.12 2.50
C PHE A 122 9.78 -13.00 1.39
N TRP A 123 10.80 -12.17 1.59
CA TRP A 123 11.82 -11.94 0.57
C TRP A 123 12.62 -13.20 0.22
N PRO A 124 13.10 -14.00 1.19
CA PRO A 124 13.71 -15.30 0.89
C PRO A 124 12.82 -16.25 0.09
N ALA A 125 11.53 -16.32 0.42
CA ALA A 125 10.58 -17.15 -0.32
C ALA A 125 10.33 -16.60 -1.73
N ALA A 126 10.13 -15.30 -1.87
CA ALA A 126 9.89 -14.63 -3.16
C ALA A 126 11.09 -14.77 -4.12
N LEU A 127 12.33 -14.67 -3.61
CA LEU A 127 13.55 -14.94 -4.39
C LEU A 127 13.61 -16.39 -4.85
N LYS A 128 13.38 -17.34 -3.94
CA LYS A 128 13.45 -18.77 -4.23
C LYS A 128 12.35 -19.23 -5.19
N ALA A 129 11.17 -18.60 -5.13
CA ALA A 129 10.06 -18.84 -6.08
C ALA A 129 10.27 -18.14 -7.44
N GLY A 130 11.30 -17.29 -7.60
CA GLY A 130 11.49 -16.50 -8.82
C GLY A 130 10.48 -15.35 -9.00
N LEU A 131 9.71 -15.04 -7.96
CA LEU A 131 8.74 -13.93 -7.98
C LEU A 131 9.45 -12.57 -8.05
N VAL A 132 10.63 -12.46 -7.46
CA VAL A 132 11.51 -11.29 -7.49
C VAL A 132 12.96 -11.74 -7.71
N SER A 133 13.84 -10.83 -8.17
CA SER A 133 15.26 -11.12 -8.41
C SER A 133 16.22 -10.32 -7.53
N VAL A 134 15.71 -9.35 -6.77
CA VAL A 134 16.50 -8.53 -5.83
C VAL A 134 15.87 -8.59 -4.45
N ASP A 135 16.71 -8.84 -3.43
CA ASP A 135 16.28 -8.91 -2.03
C ASP A 135 15.88 -7.52 -1.51
N ARG A 136 14.76 -7.42 -0.83
CA ARG A 136 14.29 -6.23 -0.13
C ARG A 136 14.26 -4.94 -0.97
N ASP A 137 13.96 -5.08 -2.25
CA ASP A 137 13.75 -3.93 -3.14
C ASP A 137 12.32 -3.93 -3.73
N PRO A 138 11.36 -3.28 -3.05
CA PRO A 138 9.99 -3.18 -3.55
C PRO A 138 9.87 -2.43 -4.87
N ARG A 139 10.77 -1.45 -5.12
CA ARG A 139 10.76 -0.67 -6.36
C ARG A 139 11.20 -1.53 -7.56
N HIS A 140 12.25 -2.31 -7.37
CA HIS A 140 12.70 -3.28 -8.36
C HIS A 140 11.63 -4.36 -8.60
N ALA A 141 11.03 -4.90 -7.53
CA ALA A 141 9.95 -5.88 -7.61
C ALA A 141 8.77 -5.36 -8.46
N LEU A 142 8.35 -4.11 -8.26
CA LEU A 142 7.29 -3.50 -9.05
C LEU A 142 7.70 -3.28 -10.51
N SER A 143 8.88 -2.69 -10.76
CA SER A 143 9.29 -2.25 -12.10
C SER A 143 9.68 -3.38 -13.03
N HIS A 144 10.28 -4.46 -12.51
CA HIS A 144 10.82 -5.58 -13.29
C HIS A 144 9.95 -6.83 -13.26
N HIS A 145 9.22 -7.04 -12.15
CA HIS A 145 8.42 -8.26 -11.97
C HIS A 145 6.91 -7.97 -11.87
N GLY A 146 6.49 -6.70 -11.82
CA GLY A 146 5.09 -6.34 -11.66
C GLY A 146 4.53 -6.75 -10.28
N VAL A 147 5.39 -6.84 -9.26
CA VAL A 147 4.99 -7.16 -7.89
C VAL A 147 4.76 -5.88 -7.14
N GLY A 148 3.48 -5.51 -6.96
CA GLY A 148 3.08 -4.36 -6.13
C GLY A 148 2.92 -4.75 -4.67
N MET A 149 3.02 -3.78 -3.77
CA MET A 149 2.89 -3.98 -2.33
C MET A 149 2.04 -2.90 -1.68
N THR A 150 1.14 -3.30 -0.81
CA THR A 150 0.31 -2.44 0.05
C THR A 150 0.00 -3.16 1.36
N ASP A 151 -0.53 -2.41 2.35
CA ASP A 151 -1.06 -2.98 3.58
C ASP A 151 -2.55 -2.67 3.73
N LEU A 152 -3.30 -3.59 4.33
CA LEU A 152 -4.72 -3.45 4.63
C LEU A 152 -4.95 -2.29 5.60
N VAL A 153 -4.20 -2.23 6.69
CA VAL A 153 -4.24 -1.16 7.68
C VAL A 153 -2.95 -0.33 7.62
N ARG A 154 -3.08 0.98 7.69
CA ARG A 154 -1.96 1.91 7.51
C ARG A 154 -1.21 2.22 8.82
N ARG A 155 -1.89 2.07 9.94
CA ARG A 155 -1.31 2.34 11.26
C ARG A 155 -0.30 1.25 11.62
N THR A 156 0.90 1.68 11.97
CA THR A 156 1.96 0.81 12.47
C THR A 156 1.62 0.34 13.89
N THR A 157 1.71 -0.97 14.11
CA THR A 157 1.55 -1.57 15.46
C THR A 157 2.67 -2.55 15.73
N VAL A 158 2.91 -2.83 17.01
CA VAL A 158 3.85 -3.89 17.42
C VAL A 158 3.18 -5.25 17.28
N ARG A 159 1.88 -5.33 17.56
CA ARG A 159 1.07 -6.54 17.51
C ARG A 159 -0.15 -6.34 16.62
N ALA A 160 -0.54 -7.39 15.91
CA ALA A 160 -1.69 -7.37 15.00
C ALA A 160 -3.05 -7.22 15.72
N ASP A 161 -3.14 -7.65 16.99
CA ASP A 161 -4.35 -7.57 17.80
C ASP A 161 -4.64 -6.15 18.34
N GLU A 162 -3.72 -5.21 18.14
CA GLU A 162 -3.93 -3.77 18.43
C GLU A 162 -4.77 -3.07 17.36
N VAL A 163 -5.02 -3.73 16.21
CA VAL A 163 -5.76 -3.15 15.09
C VAL A 163 -7.25 -3.32 15.32
N GLU A 164 -8.00 -2.22 15.24
CA GLU A 164 -9.44 -2.21 15.42
C GLU A 164 -10.18 -2.68 14.16
N ARG A 165 -11.37 -3.26 14.34
CA ARG A 165 -12.20 -3.75 13.24
C ARG A 165 -12.52 -2.66 12.20
N ALA A 166 -12.82 -1.45 12.65
CA ALA A 166 -13.11 -0.33 11.76
C ALA A 166 -11.94 0.03 10.85
N GLU A 167 -10.68 -0.14 11.33
CA GLU A 167 -9.48 0.07 10.51
C GLU A 167 -9.35 -0.98 9.40
N PHE A 168 -9.71 -2.24 9.70
CA PHE A 168 -9.75 -3.30 8.69
C PHE A 168 -10.80 -3.02 7.61
N GLU A 169 -12.01 -2.63 8.01
CA GLU A 169 -13.11 -2.34 7.08
C GLU A 169 -12.76 -1.15 6.17
N ALA A 170 -12.31 -0.04 6.73
CA ALA A 170 -11.88 1.14 5.96
C ALA A 170 -10.70 0.84 5.03
N GLY A 171 -9.74 0.05 5.51
CA GLY A 171 -8.59 -0.40 4.73
C GLY A 171 -9.00 -1.29 3.56
N PHE A 172 -9.92 -2.21 3.78
CA PHE A 172 -10.42 -3.10 2.74
C PHE A 172 -11.16 -2.35 1.63
N GLU A 173 -12.03 -1.39 1.99
CA GLU A 173 -12.67 -0.52 1.01
C GLU A 173 -11.66 0.26 0.16
N ARG A 174 -10.59 0.78 0.79
CA ARG A 174 -9.51 1.45 0.06
C ARG A 174 -8.84 0.49 -0.93
N ILE A 175 -8.52 -0.73 -0.50
CA ILE A 175 -7.89 -1.75 -1.37
C ILE A 175 -8.81 -2.13 -2.51
N GLN A 176 -10.11 -2.32 -2.27
CA GLN A 176 -11.08 -2.60 -3.35
C GLN A 176 -11.04 -1.50 -4.43
N ARG A 177 -11.05 -0.21 -4.02
CA ARG A 177 -10.95 0.91 -4.95
C ARG A 177 -9.60 0.98 -5.68
N LEU A 178 -8.49 0.65 -4.98
CA LEU A 178 -7.14 0.61 -5.55
C LEU A 178 -7.04 -0.48 -6.61
N VAL A 179 -7.52 -1.68 -6.29
CA VAL A 179 -7.50 -2.85 -7.19
C VAL A 179 -8.40 -2.64 -8.39
N ALA A 180 -9.63 -2.14 -8.21
CA ALA A 180 -10.54 -1.82 -9.32
C ALA A 180 -9.93 -0.80 -10.31
N TRP A 181 -9.04 0.07 -9.82
CA TRP A 181 -8.34 1.05 -10.65
C TRP A 181 -7.11 0.50 -11.34
N LEU A 182 -6.19 -0.15 -10.60
CA LEU A 182 -4.90 -0.59 -11.12
C LEU A 182 -4.95 -1.98 -11.79
N ARG A 183 -5.98 -2.77 -11.49
CA ARG A 183 -6.28 -4.08 -12.07
C ARG A 183 -5.08 -5.04 -12.07
N PRO A 184 -4.49 -5.35 -10.90
CA PRO A 184 -3.50 -6.42 -10.82
C PRO A 184 -4.13 -7.73 -11.27
N LYS A 185 -3.33 -8.65 -11.83
CA LYS A 185 -3.87 -9.95 -12.26
C LYS A 185 -4.33 -10.80 -11.07
N VAL A 186 -3.65 -10.66 -9.92
CA VAL A 186 -3.97 -11.38 -8.67
C VAL A 186 -3.74 -10.46 -7.48
N CYS A 187 -4.54 -10.58 -6.44
CA CYS A 187 -4.29 -10.02 -5.12
C CYS A 187 -3.85 -11.15 -4.18
N CYS A 188 -2.65 -11.08 -3.62
CA CYS A 188 -2.13 -12.06 -2.66
C CYS A 188 -2.10 -11.47 -1.26
N PHE A 189 -2.99 -11.93 -0.37
CA PHE A 189 -3.00 -11.53 1.03
C PHE A 189 -2.01 -12.37 1.84
N ILE A 190 -1.10 -11.70 2.54
CA ILE A 190 -0.10 -12.35 3.37
C ILE A 190 -0.61 -12.50 4.80
N GLY A 191 -1.03 -13.70 5.12
CA GLY A 191 -1.63 -14.05 6.40
C GLY A 191 -3.16 -14.03 6.37
N LEU A 192 -3.74 -15.07 6.92
CA LEU A 192 -5.20 -15.27 6.98
C LEU A 192 -5.92 -14.24 7.86
N GLY A 193 -5.20 -13.64 8.84
CA GLY A 193 -5.82 -12.77 9.84
C GLY A 193 -6.58 -11.59 9.24
N GLY A 194 -5.96 -10.83 8.33
CA GLY A 194 -6.59 -9.69 7.68
C GLY A 194 -7.81 -10.09 6.86
N TRP A 195 -7.68 -11.11 6.02
CA TRP A 195 -8.77 -11.62 5.18
C TRP A 195 -9.96 -12.10 6.02
N ARG A 196 -9.70 -12.83 7.10
CA ARG A 196 -10.73 -13.34 8.02
C ARG A 196 -11.49 -12.23 8.77
N GLN A 197 -10.89 -11.07 8.95
CA GLN A 197 -11.56 -9.93 9.59
C GLN A 197 -12.58 -9.25 8.67
N VAL A 198 -12.35 -9.25 7.36
CA VAL A 198 -13.12 -8.41 6.42
C VAL A 198 -13.98 -9.19 5.42
N VAL A 199 -13.65 -10.46 5.12
CA VAL A 199 -14.35 -11.23 4.08
C VAL A 199 -14.90 -12.54 4.62
N ASP A 200 -14.04 -13.52 4.92
CA ASP A 200 -14.46 -14.85 5.35
C ASP A 200 -13.72 -15.33 6.59
N ARG A 201 -14.44 -15.41 7.71
CA ARG A 201 -13.90 -15.86 9.01
C ARG A 201 -13.35 -17.29 9.00
N LYS A 202 -13.80 -18.13 8.05
CA LYS A 202 -13.42 -19.53 7.92
C LYS A 202 -12.39 -19.77 6.83
N ALA A 203 -11.94 -18.72 6.14
CA ALA A 203 -10.98 -18.83 5.04
C ALA A 203 -9.77 -19.69 5.41
N VAL A 204 -9.31 -20.49 4.47
CA VAL A 204 -8.06 -21.26 4.52
C VAL A 204 -7.08 -20.72 3.49
N ALA A 205 -5.80 -21.07 3.60
CA ALA A 205 -4.80 -20.69 2.61
C ALA A 205 -5.13 -21.31 1.25
N GLY A 206 -4.89 -20.55 0.19
CA GLY A 206 -5.21 -20.93 -1.19
C GLY A 206 -6.05 -19.88 -1.91
N TRP A 207 -6.54 -20.26 -3.08
CA TRP A 207 -7.45 -19.44 -3.88
C TRP A 207 -8.78 -19.25 -3.15
N GLN A 208 -9.29 -18.03 -3.19
CA GLN A 208 -10.57 -17.68 -2.58
C GLN A 208 -11.65 -17.59 -3.65
N THR A 209 -12.90 -17.82 -3.25
CA THR A 209 -14.08 -17.66 -4.13
C THR A 209 -14.42 -16.19 -4.36
N ASP A 210 -14.11 -15.34 -3.38
CA ASP A 210 -14.33 -13.91 -3.44
C ASP A 210 -13.22 -13.22 -4.23
N SER A 211 -13.57 -12.13 -4.92
CA SER A 211 -12.65 -11.25 -5.62
C SER A 211 -12.54 -9.90 -4.92
N VAL A 212 -11.45 -9.19 -5.14
CA VAL A 212 -11.25 -7.81 -4.66
C VAL A 212 -11.13 -6.89 -5.86
N GLY A 213 -12.04 -5.92 -5.98
CA GLY A 213 -12.03 -4.95 -7.08
C GLY A 213 -12.04 -5.58 -8.49
N GLY A 214 -12.53 -6.82 -8.62
CA GLY A 214 -12.57 -7.59 -9.85
C GLY A 214 -11.32 -8.47 -10.10
N SER A 215 -10.32 -8.44 -9.24
CA SER A 215 -9.15 -9.34 -9.33
C SER A 215 -9.33 -10.57 -8.45
N PRO A 216 -8.91 -11.77 -8.91
CA PRO A 216 -8.93 -12.99 -8.10
C PRO A 216 -8.00 -12.85 -6.90
N VAL A 217 -8.32 -13.59 -5.84
CA VAL A 217 -7.61 -13.50 -4.57
C VAL A 217 -6.98 -14.84 -4.19
N TYR A 218 -5.73 -14.76 -3.79
CA TYR A 218 -5.00 -15.82 -3.11
C TYR A 218 -4.67 -15.39 -1.68
N VAL A 219 -4.86 -16.25 -0.71
CA VAL A 219 -4.46 -15.99 0.69
C VAL A 219 -3.41 -17.01 1.09
N MET A 220 -2.26 -16.55 1.57
CA MET A 220 -1.18 -17.42 2.01
C MET A 220 -0.91 -17.27 3.53
N PRO A 221 -0.21 -18.23 4.15
CA PRO A 221 0.23 -18.09 5.53
C PRO A 221 1.08 -16.83 5.72
N HIS A 222 1.09 -16.27 6.93
CA HIS A 222 1.96 -15.13 7.23
C HIS A 222 3.45 -15.52 7.25
N THR A 223 4.30 -14.63 6.77
CA THR A 223 5.73 -14.86 6.54
C THR A 223 6.62 -14.49 7.71
N SER A 224 6.04 -14.00 8.82
CA SER A 224 6.77 -13.64 10.03
C SER A 224 7.59 -14.83 10.56
N GLY A 225 8.80 -14.58 11.04
CA GLY A 225 9.63 -15.57 11.71
C GLY A 225 8.97 -16.21 12.94
N LEU A 226 7.95 -15.58 13.51
CA LEU A 226 7.15 -16.15 14.61
C LEU A 226 6.14 -17.22 14.16
N ASN A 227 5.97 -17.44 12.86
CA ASN A 227 5.12 -18.51 12.34
C ASN A 227 5.87 -19.85 12.36
N ALA A 228 5.75 -20.58 13.45
CA ALA A 228 6.36 -21.90 13.58
C ALA A 228 5.68 -23.00 12.70
N ARG A 229 4.50 -22.70 12.12
CA ARG A 229 3.70 -23.69 11.37
C ARG A 229 4.05 -23.79 9.88
N SER A 230 4.78 -22.83 9.33
CA SER A 230 5.18 -22.85 7.92
C SER A 230 6.70 -22.79 7.83
N ARG A 231 7.29 -23.68 7.05
CA ARG A 231 8.71 -23.62 6.67
C ARG A 231 8.91 -22.66 5.50
N LEU A 232 10.15 -22.36 5.15
CA LEU A 232 10.45 -21.52 3.99
C LEU A 232 9.93 -22.18 2.70
N GLU A 233 10.10 -23.47 2.57
CA GLU A 233 9.65 -24.26 1.42
C GLU A 233 8.13 -24.16 1.22
N ASP A 234 7.35 -24.28 2.31
CA ASP A 234 5.89 -24.16 2.27
C ASP A 234 5.48 -22.76 1.75
N LEU A 235 6.20 -21.70 2.15
CA LEU A 235 5.96 -20.35 1.69
C LEU A 235 6.35 -20.15 0.21
N VAL A 236 7.36 -20.84 -0.26
CA VAL A 236 7.76 -20.85 -1.69
C VAL A 236 6.66 -21.45 -2.54
N GLU A 237 6.09 -22.60 -2.13
CA GLU A 237 4.99 -23.27 -2.85
C GLU A 237 3.75 -22.36 -2.99
N HIS A 238 3.49 -21.49 -2.02
CA HIS A 238 2.41 -20.49 -2.11
C HIS A 238 2.70 -19.34 -3.09
N LEU A 239 3.95 -19.16 -3.52
CA LEU A 239 4.39 -18.06 -4.40
C LEU A 239 4.73 -18.54 -5.83
N LEU A 240 4.74 -19.84 -6.09
CA LEU A 240 4.85 -20.46 -7.41
C LEU A 240 3.48 -20.46 -8.11
#